data_e06e1f1ca94dba042a14afaf1345661f
#
_entry.id   e06e1f1ca94dba042a14afaf1345661f
#
_cell.length_a   1.000
_cell.length_b   1.000
_cell.length_c   1.000
_cell.angle_alpha   90.00
_cell.angle_beta   90.00
_cell.angle_gamma   90.00
#
_symmetry.space_group_name_H-M   'P 1'
#
loop_
_entity.id
_entity.type
_entity.pdbx_description
1 polymer ?
#
loop_
_entity_poly.entity_id
_entity_poly.type
_entity_poly.pdbx_seq_one_letter_code
_entity_poly.pdbx_strand_id
1 'polypeptide(L)'
;ARRGALRQISVLKEYVDHLMGYVDLANFTRPLKLVVNSGNGAAGHVIDEVEKRFAAAGAPVTFIKVHHQPDGHFPNGIPNPLLPECRQDTADAVRAHQADMGIAFDGDFDRCFLFDDEASFIEGYYIVGLLAEAFLQKQPGAKIIHDPRLTWNTVDIVTRSGGQPVMSKTGHAFIKERMRQEDAIYGGEMSAHHYFRDFAYCDSGMIPWLLVAELLCLKNSSLKSLVADRQAAFPASGEINRKLGNAAEAIARIRAQYEPAAAHIDTTDGISIEYPEWRFNLRTSNTEPVVRLNVESRADTALMNAKTEEILALLK
;
A
#
# COMPACT_ATOMS: atom_id res chain seq x y z
N ALA A 1 10.62 -13.82 -46.40
CA ALA A 1 10.82 -13.08 -45.16
C ALA A 1 11.77 -13.87 -44.26
N ARG A 2 12.87 -13.26 -43.75
CA ARG A 2 13.74 -13.90 -42.75
C ARG A 2 12.94 -14.03 -41.43
N ARG A 3 12.77 -15.24 -40.93
CA ARG A 3 12.21 -15.45 -39.56
C ARG A 3 13.26 -15.05 -38.54
N GLY A 4 12.87 -14.28 -37.52
CA GLY A 4 13.71 -14.00 -36.36
C GLY A 4 14.01 -15.27 -35.55
N ALA A 5 15.04 -15.24 -34.72
CA ALA A 5 15.34 -16.29 -33.76
C ALA A 5 14.56 -16.01 -32.44
N LEU A 6 13.94 -17.05 -31.91
CA LEU A 6 13.35 -17.04 -30.56
C LEU A 6 14.40 -17.54 -29.57
N ARG A 7 14.69 -16.74 -28.53
CA ARG A 7 15.53 -17.15 -27.40
C ARG A 7 14.73 -17.05 -26.12
N GLN A 8 14.63 -18.13 -25.38
CA GLN A 8 14.04 -18.15 -24.05
C GLN A 8 15.12 -17.89 -23.00
N ILE A 9 14.87 -16.96 -22.10
CA ILE A 9 15.74 -16.65 -20.98
C ILE A 9 14.90 -16.61 -19.71
N SER A 10 15.53 -16.88 -18.55
CA SER A 10 14.94 -16.64 -17.24
C SER A 10 15.79 -15.59 -16.51
N VAL A 11 15.14 -14.63 -15.90
CA VAL A 11 15.76 -13.58 -15.07
C VAL A 11 15.35 -13.69 -13.60
N LEU A 12 14.76 -14.82 -13.21
CA LEU A 12 14.24 -15.03 -11.87
C LEU A 12 15.33 -14.91 -10.79
N LYS A 13 16.52 -15.46 -11.07
CA LYS A 13 17.63 -15.39 -10.12
C LYS A 13 18.10 -13.97 -9.88
N GLU A 14 18.33 -13.23 -10.95
CA GLU A 14 18.75 -11.82 -10.92
C GLU A 14 17.71 -10.95 -10.24
N TYR A 15 16.43 -11.20 -10.49
CA TYR A 15 15.33 -10.50 -9.85
C TYR A 15 15.32 -10.76 -8.34
N VAL A 16 15.40 -12.01 -7.93
CA VAL A 16 15.42 -12.35 -6.48
C VAL A 16 16.71 -11.84 -5.81
N ASP A 17 17.86 -11.90 -6.48
CA ASP A 17 19.10 -11.30 -5.96
C ASP A 17 18.93 -9.79 -5.71
N HIS A 18 18.23 -9.09 -6.62
CA HIS A 18 17.90 -7.68 -6.44
C HIS A 18 16.94 -7.45 -5.26
N LEU A 19 15.88 -8.25 -5.13
CA LEU A 19 14.94 -8.18 -4.00
C LEU A 19 15.66 -8.36 -2.65
N MET A 20 16.55 -9.34 -2.56
CA MET A 20 17.32 -9.61 -1.33
C MET A 20 18.27 -8.46 -0.96
N GLY A 21 18.62 -7.59 -1.91
CA GLY A 21 19.42 -6.39 -1.64
C GLY A 21 18.70 -5.31 -0.82
N TYR A 22 17.39 -5.40 -0.65
CA TYR A 22 16.62 -4.44 0.17
C TYR A 22 16.68 -4.74 1.67
N VAL A 23 16.96 -6.00 2.06
CA VAL A 23 16.96 -6.46 3.44
C VAL A 23 18.29 -7.13 3.80
N ASP A 24 18.64 -7.09 5.07
CA ASP A 24 19.74 -7.87 5.62
C ASP A 24 19.17 -9.10 6.35
N LEU A 25 19.41 -10.29 5.82
CA LEU A 25 18.92 -11.54 6.41
C LEU A 25 19.47 -11.81 7.81
N ALA A 26 20.59 -11.20 8.20
CA ALA A 26 21.12 -11.27 9.56
C ALA A 26 20.20 -10.59 10.60
N ASN A 27 19.33 -9.68 10.16
CA ASN A 27 18.35 -9.00 11.02
C ASN A 27 17.16 -9.89 11.40
N PHE A 28 16.94 -11.01 10.69
CA PHE A 28 15.89 -11.98 11.02
C PHE A 28 16.32 -12.88 12.17
N THR A 29 16.37 -12.32 13.37
CA THR A 29 16.94 -12.93 14.59
C THR A 29 15.92 -13.71 15.42
N ARG A 30 14.62 -13.61 15.12
CA ARG A 30 13.55 -14.35 15.79
C ARG A 30 12.69 -15.13 14.80
N PRO A 31 12.05 -16.22 15.24
CA PRO A 31 11.08 -16.92 14.39
C PRO A 31 9.98 -15.98 13.89
N LEU A 32 9.70 -16.06 12.60
CA LEU A 32 8.55 -15.41 11.95
C LEU A 32 7.75 -16.44 11.17
N LYS A 33 6.43 -16.40 11.34
CA LYS A 33 5.47 -17.11 10.48
C LYS A 33 4.80 -16.10 9.54
N LEU A 34 4.98 -16.27 8.25
CA LEU A 34 4.42 -15.42 7.23
C LEU A 34 3.40 -16.21 6.40
N VAL A 35 2.15 -15.80 6.43
CA VAL A 35 1.16 -16.26 5.46
C VAL A 35 1.36 -15.50 4.16
N VAL A 36 1.46 -16.21 3.05
CA VAL A 36 1.65 -15.62 1.72
C VAL A 36 0.57 -16.14 0.78
N ASN A 37 -0.37 -15.28 0.46
CA ASN A 37 -1.44 -15.56 -0.49
C ASN A 37 -1.07 -14.98 -1.86
N SER A 38 -0.73 -15.88 -2.80
CA SER A 38 -0.39 -15.52 -4.18
C SER A 38 -1.62 -15.35 -5.08
N GLY A 39 -2.84 -15.60 -4.57
CA GLY A 39 -4.10 -15.44 -5.31
C GLY A 39 -4.21 -16.24 -6.61
N ASN A 40 -3.44 -17.33 -6.75
CA ASN A 40 -3.22 -18.06 -8.01
C ASN A 40 -2.61 -17.18 -9.13
N GLY A 41 -2.05 -16.04 -8.78
CA GLY A 41 -1.35 -15.14 -9.68
C GLY A 41 0.12 -15.53 -9.90
N ALA A 42 0.90 -14.58 -10.37
CA ALA A 42 2.29 -14.82 -10.79
C ALA A 42 3.32 -14.83 -9.63
N ALA A 43 2.92 -14.51 -8.38
CA ALA A 43 3.84 -14.37 -7.25
C ALA A 43 4.50 -15.68 -6.79
N GLY A 44 3.79 -16.81 -6.91
CA GLY A 44 4.17 -18.06 -6.23
C GLY A 44 5.60 -18.54 -6.48
N HIS A 45 6.04 -18.56 -7.74
CA HIS A 45 7.40 -19.04 -8.08
C HIS A 45 8.50 -18.09 -7.59
N VAL A 46 8.21 -16.79 -7.44
CA VAL A 46 9.14 -15.83 -6.84
C VAL A 46 9.27 -16.09 -5.33
N ILE A 47 8.13 -16.32 -4.67
CA ILE A 47 8.09 -16.69 -3.24
C ILE A 47 8.90 -17.98 -2.97
N ASP A 48 8.79 -18.99 -3.83
CA ASP A 48 9.56 -20.21 -3.69
C ASP A 48 11.08 -19.95 -3.72
N GLU A 49 11.52 -19.04 -4.58
CA GLU A 49 12.94 -18.71 -4.68
C GLU A 49 13.40 -17.82 -3.52
N VAL A 50 12.56 -16.88 -3.07
CA VAL A 50 12.84 -16.10 -1.85
C VAL A 50 12.93 -16.98 -0.63
N GLU A 51 12.01 -17.94 -0.43
CA GLU A 51 12.06 -18.91 0.67
C GLU A 51 13.39 -19.67 0.70
N LYS A 52 13.90 -20.12 -0.46
CA LYS A 52 15.22 -20.76 -0.56
C LYS A 52 16.35 -19.86 -0.09
N ARG A 53 16.28 -18.53 -0.36
CA ARG A 53 17.29 -17.57 0.12
C ARG A 53 17.26 -17.44 1.64
N PHE A 54 16.06 -17.35 2.23
CA PHE A 54 15.90 -17.33 3.69
C PHE A 54 16.45 -18.62 4.33
N ALA A 55 16.08 -19.77 3.79
CA ALA A 55 16.57 -21.07 4.27
C ALA A 55 18.10 -21.21 4.14
N ALA A 56 18.68 -20.80 3.03
CA ALA A 56 20.13 -20.84 2.81
C ALA A 56 20.91 -19.94 3.77
N ALA A 57 20.32 -18.82 4.20
CA ALA A 57 20.89 -17.92 5.20
C ALA A 57 20.65 -18.40 6.64
N GLY A 58 19.87 -19.46 6.86
CA GLY A 58 19.48 -19.91 8.19
C GLY A 58 18.53 -18.97 8.93
N ALA A 59 17.85 -18.06 8.21
CA ALA A 59 16.88 -17.15 8.80
C ALA A 59 15.64 -17.93 9.27
N PRO A 60 15.18 -17.75 10.52
CA PRO A 60 14.12 -18.57 11.11
C PRO A 60 12.72 -18.12 10.66
N VAL A 61 12.47 -18.09 9.36
CA VAL A 61 11.21 -17.68 8.76
C VAL A 61 10.47 -18.89 8.17
N THR A 62 9.20 -19.03 8.51
CA THR A 62 8.31 -20.07 7.96
C THR A 62 7.28 -19.43 7.04
N PHE A 63 7.18 -19.94 5.82
CA PHE A 63 6.20 -19.50 4.84
C PHE A 63 5.00 -20.44 4.80
N ILE A 64 3.79 -19.89 4.99
CA ILE A 64 2.51 -20.58 4.89
C ILE A 64 1.85 -20.10 3.59
N LYS A 65 1.81 -20.97 2.59
CA LYS A 65 1.42 -20.61 1.22
C LYS A 65 -0.06 -20.86 0.99
N VAL A 66 -0.78 -19.84 0.50
CA VAL A 66 -2.20 -19.85 0.17
C VAL A 66 -2.35 -19.52 -1.32
N HIS A 67 -3.20 -20.24 -2.03
CA HIS A 67 -3.46 -20.07 -3.47
C HIS A 67 -2.17 -19.88 -4.28
N HIS A 68 -1.18 -20.73 -3.98
CA HIS A 68 0.22 -20.52 -4.35
C HIS A 68 0.52 -20.82 -5.83
N GLN A 69 -0.16 -21.82 -6.39
CA GLN A 69 0.10 -22.24 -7.76
C GLN A 69 -0.53 -21.29 -8.77
N PRO A 70 0.24 -20.77 -9.75
CA PRO A 70 -0.31 -19.91 -10.79
C PRO A 70 -1.41 -20.64 -11.60
N ASP A 71 -2.56 -19.99 -11.75
CA ASP A 71 -3.64 -20.45 -12.59
C ASP A 71 -4.40 -19.26 -13.18
N GLY A 72 -4.23 -18.99 -14.48
CA GLY A 72 -4.86 -17.86 -15.16
C GLY A 72 -6.39 -17.94 -15.25
N HIS A 73 -7.01 -19.04 -14.80
CA HIS A 73 -8.48 -19.13 -14.64
C HIS A 73 -8.95 -18.58 -13.29
N PHE A 74 -8.03 -18.31 -12.36
CA PHE A 74 -8.32 -17.79 -11.01
C PHE A 74 -9.45 -18.58 -10.31
N PRO A 75 -9.23 -19.87 -9.99
CA PRO A 75 -10.28 -20.75 -9.43
C PRO A 75 -10.86 -20.26 -8.10
N ASN A 76 -10.10 -19.41 -7.38
CA ASN A 76 -10.51 -18.78 -6.11
C ASN A 76 -10.94 -17.31 -6.29
N GLY A 77 -11.27 -16.89 -7.52
CA GLY A 77 -11.59 -15.50 -7.87
C GLY A 77 -10.37 -14.68 -8.24
N ILE A 78 -10.60 -13.59 -8.97
CA ILE A 78 -9.52 -12.64 -9.35
C ILE A 78 -9.01 -11.96 -8.07
N PRO A 79 -7.73 -12.09 -7.73
CA PRO A 79 -7.19 -11.55 -6.49
C PRO A 79 -7.13 -10.02 -6.54
N ASN A 80 -7.86 -9.38 -5.64
CA ASN A 80 -7.82 -7.95 -5.41
C ASN A 80 -8.07 -7.65 -3.92
N PRO A 81 -7.07 -7.78 -3.04
CA PRO A 81 -7.25 -7.61 -1.60
C PRO A 81 -7.67 -6.19 -1.17
N LEU A 82 -7.67 -5.21 -2.09
CA LEU A 82 -8.31 -3.92 -1.84
C LEU A 82 -9.81 -4.08 -1.56
N LEU A 83 -10.44 -5.09 -2.17
CA LEU A 83 -11.85 -5.44 -1.94
C LEU A 83 -11.98 -6.33 -0.70
N PRO A 84 -12.89 -6.00 0.24
CA PRO A 84 -13.07 -6.78 1.47
C PRO A 84 -13.35 -8.27 1.25
N GLU A 85 -14.10 -8.61 0.21
CA GLU A 85 -14.43 -9.99 -0.15
C GLU A 85 -13.23 -10.85 -0.56
N CYS A 86 -12.11 -10.23 -0.96
CA CYS A 86 -10.87 -10.92 -1.32
C CYS A 86 -9.88 -11.09 -0.16
N ARG A 87 -10.27 -10.71 1.08
CA ARG A 87 -9.38 -10.70 2.25
C ARG A 87 -9.49 -11.96 3.11
N GLN A 88 -10.63 -12.66 3.04
CA GLN A 88 -11.00 -13.69 4.01
C GLN A 88 -9.99 -14.84 4.10
N ASP A 89 -9.57 -15.38 2.96
CA ASP A 89 -8.64 -16.54 2.93
C ASP A 89 -7.29 -16.24 3.57
N THR A 90 -6.78 -15.02 3.36
CA THR A 90 -5.54 -14.57 4.00
C THR A 90 -5.73 -14.40 5.51
N ALA A 91 -6.82 -13.75 5.92
CA ALA A 91 -7.13 -13.52 7.33
C ALA A 91 -7.34 -14.84 8.08
N ASP A 92 -8.06 -15.79 7.49
CA ASP A 92 -8.29 -17.11 8.09
C ASP A 92 -7.00 -17.92 8.21
N ALA A 93 -6.13 -17.87 7.22
CA ALA A 93 -4.81 -18.51 7.30
C ALA A 93 -3.93 -17.87 8.39
N VAL A 94 -3.92 -16.54 8.56
CA VAL A 94 -3.20 -15.88 9.64
C VAL A 94 -3.69 -16.38 10.99
N ARG A 95 -5.02 -16.42 11.24
CA ARG A 95 -5.59 -16.93 12.49
C ARG A 95 -5.27 -18.40 12.72
N ALA A 96 -5.48 -19.24 11.70
CA ALA A 96 -5.30 -20.71 11.82
C ALA A 96 -3.86 -21.08 12.16
N HIS A 97 -2.90 -20.35 11.64
CA HIS A 97 -1.47 -20.64 11.84
C HIS A 97 -0.83 -19.75 12.91
N GLN A 98 -1.58 -18.81 13.51
CA GLN A 98 -1.04 -17.81 14.44
C GLN A 98 0.20 -17.15 13.83
N ALA A 99 0.02 -16.62 12.61
CA ALA A 99 1.10 -16.01 11.86
C ALA A 99 1.39 -14.60 12.34
N ASP A 100 2.65 -14.17 12.24
CA ASP A 100 3.10 -12.82 12.62
C ASP A 100 2.63 -11.76 11.62
N MET A 101 2.41 -12.17 10.36
CA MET A 101 1.94 -11.27 9.29
C MET A 101 1.31 -12.08 8.15
N GLY A 102 0.23 -11.55 7.58
CA GLY A 102 -0.34 -11.99 6.32
C GLY A 102 0.08 -11.07 5.18
N ILE A 103 0.37 -11.66 4.03
CA ILE A 103 0.76 -10.99 2.79
C ILE A 103 -0.17 -11.50 1.71
N ALA A 104 -0.84 -10.60 1.00
CA ALA A 104 -1.67 -10.94 -0.15
C ALA A 104 -1.26 -10.10 -1.35
N PHE A 105 -1.19 -10.73 -2.51
CA PHE A 105 -0.88 -10.08 -3.77
C PHE A 105 -2.11 -9.99 -4.66
N ASP A 106 -2.09 -9.08 -5.62
CA ASP A 106 -2.96 -9.13 -6.77
C ASP A 106 -2.40 -10.05 -7.88
N GLY A 107 -3.05 -10.10 -9.04
CA GLY A 107 -2.77 -11.14 -10.04
C GLY A 107 -1.37 -11.09 -10.64
N ASP A 108 -0.81 -9.92 -10.87
CA ASP A 108 0.53 -9.67 -11.40
C ASP A 108 1.55 -9.24 -10.35
N PHE A 109 1.13 -9.26 -9.07
CA PHE A 109 1.92 -8.98 -7.86
C PHE A 109 2.70 -7.65 -7.87
N ASP A 110 2.17 -6.64 -8.55
CA ASP A 110 2.70 -5.29 -8.44
C ASP A 110 2.23 -4.59 -7.15
N ARG A 111 1.18 -5.10 -6.50
CA ARG A 111 0.64 -4.66 -5.21
C ARG A 111 0.81 -5.70 -4.11
N CYS A 112 1.04 -5.19 -2.89
CA CYS A 112 1.20 -5.98 -1.68
C CYS A 112 0.29 -5.45 -0.58
N PHE A 113 -0.54 -6.31 -0.05
CA PHE A 113 -1.49 -6.01 1.02
C PHE A 113 -1.12 -6.79 2.27
N LEU A 114 -1.09 -6.10 3.41
CA LEU A 114 -0.63 -6.68 4.65
C LEU A 114 -1.76 -6.85 5.67
N PHE A 115 -1.66 -7.91 6.44
CA PHE A 115 -2.52 -8.24 7.57
C PHE A 115 -1.64 -8.39 8.81
N ASP A 116 -2.11 -7.87 9.93
CA ASP A 116 -1.39 -8.00 11.20
C ASP A 116 -1.55 -9.40 11.83
N ASP A 117 -0.91 -9.58 12.98
CA ASP A 117 -0.94 -10.79 13.79
C ASP A 117 -2.32 -11.15 14.36
N GLU A 118 -3.29 -10.23 14.33
CA GLU A 118 -4.70 -10.46 14.64
C GLU A 118 -5.56 -10.69 13.38
N ALA A 119 -4.91 -10.81 12.20
CA ALA A 119 -5.55 -10.96 10.91
C ALA A 119 -6.39 -9.74 10.48
N SER A 120 -6.09 -8.56 11.01
CA SER A 120 -6.69 -7.30 10.57
C SER A 120 -5.96 -6.77 9.34
N PHE A 121 -6.73 -6.36 8.34
CA PHE A 121 -6.18 -5.73 7.14
C PHE A 121 -5.60 -4.36 7.51
N ILE A 122 -4.37 -4.09 7.07
CA ILE A 122 -3.72 -2.80 7.27
C ILE A 122 -3.89 -1.96 6.00
N GLU A 123 -4.53 -0.81 6.14
CA GLU A 123 -4.68 0.13 5.02
C GLU A 123 -3.29 0.55 4.48
N GLY A 124 -3.14 0.52 3.15
CA GLY A 124 -1.88 0.87 2.49
C GLY A 124 -1.32 2.24 2.90
N TYR A 125 -2.18 3.16 3.27
CA TYR A 125 -1.84 4.47 3.82
C TYR A 125 -0.84 4.42 5.00
N TYR A 126 -1.04 3.50 5.95
CA TYR A 126 -0.14 3.35 7.09
C TYR A 126 1.15 2.65 6.70
N ILE A 127 1.08 1.70 5.76
CA ILE A 127 2.27 1.02 5.23
C ILE A 127 3.16 2.00 4.47
N VAL A 128 2.58 2.91 3.67
CA VAL A 128 3.34 3.98 3.01
C VAL A 128 4.14 4.81 4.03
N GLY A 129 3.51 5.21 5.14
CA GLY A 129 4.19 5.94 6.20
C GLY A 129 5.31 5.13 6.86
N LEU A 130 5.06 3.87 7.20
CA LEU A 130 6.04 2.97 7.81
C LEU A 130 7.27 2.76 6.92
N LEU A 131 7.07 2.53 5.64
CA LEU A 131 8.17 2.37 4.68
C LEU A 131 8.91 3.69 4.42
N ALA A 132 8.21 4.82 4.35
CA ALA A 132 8.83 6.13 4.24
C ALA A 132 9.81 6.39 5.41
N GLU A 133 9.40 6.09 6.65
CA GLU A 133 10.27 6.18 7.82
C GLU A 133 11.52 5.30 7.66
N ALA A 134 11.34 4.03 7.26
CA ALA A 134 12.45 3.09 7.08
C ALA A 134 13.46 3.57 6.02
N PHE A 135 12.99 4.13 4.91
CA PHE A 135 13.87 4.70 3.88
C PHE A 135 14.59 5.95 4.36
N LEU A 136 13.92 6.83 5.10
CA LEU A 136 14.51 8.06 5.62
C LEU A 136 15.54 7.81 6.73
N GLN A 137 15.43 6.70 7.47
CA GLN A 137 16.48 6.27 8.39
C GLN A 137 17.80 5.92 7.65
N LYS A 138 17.68 5.35 6.44
CA LYS A 138 18.83 5.01 5.59
C LYS A 138 19.36 6.22 4.81
N GLN A 139 18.48 7.14 4.39
CA GLN A 139 18.84 8.32 3.61
C GLN A 139 18.08 9.57 4.10
N PRO A 140 18.56 10.24 5.17
CA PRO A 140 17.98 11.49 5.67
C PRO A 140 17.93 12.58 4.58
N GLY A 141 16.89 13.40 4.59
CA GLY A 141 16.71 14.48 3.62
C GLY A 141 16.11 14.06 2.29
N ALA A 142 15.93 12.75 2.05
CA ALA A 142 15.37 12.25 0.78
C ALA A 142 13.91 12.68 0.60
N LYS A 143 13.49 12.72 -0.66
CA LYS A 143 12.12 12.98 -1.05
C LYS A 143 11.30 11.69 -1.08
N ILE A 144 10.06 11.79 -0.62
CA ILE A 144 9.08 10.71 -0.59
C ILE A 144 7.84 11.18 -1.38
N ILE A 145 7.46 10.44 -2.41
CA ILE A 145 6.24 10.72 -3.17
C ILE A 145 5.05 10.06 -2.49
N HIS A 146 3.94 10.79 -2.42
CA HIS A 146 2.65 10.26 -1.95
C HIS A 146 1.48 10.76 -2.80
N ASP A 147 0.38 10.04 -2.76
CA ASP A 147 -0.86 10.45 -3.43
C ASP A 147 -1.69 11.43 -2.57
N PRO A 148 -2.69 12.14 -3.14
CA PRO A 148 -3.45 13.17 -2.43
C PRO A 148 -4.65 12.64 -1.65
N ARG A 149 -4.96 11.34 -1.72
CA ARG A 149 -6.18 10.78 -1.12
C ARG A 149 -6.17 10.88 0.39
N LEU A 150 -5.13 10.35 1.02
CA LEU A 150 -4.84 10.44 2.45
C LEU A 150 -3.39 10.89 2.62
N THR A 151 -3.16 11.99 3.34
CA THR A 151 -1.85 12.65 3.29
C THR A 151 -1.21 12.88 4.64
N TRP A 152 -1.99 13.15 5.67
CA TRP A 152 -1.48 13.67 6.94
C TRP A 152 -0.53 12.74 7.67
N ASN A 153 -0.83 11.42 7.71
CA ASN A 153 0.08 10.44 8.28
C ASN A 153 1.46 10.44 7.59
N THR A 154 1.44 10.38 6.25
CA THR A 154 2.68 10.32 5.47
C THR A 154 3.47 11.62 5.60
N VAL A 155 2.81 12.78 5.46
CA VAL A 155 3.45 14.10 5.60
C VAL A 155 4.07 14.28 6.99
N ASP A 156 3.34 13.90 8.05
CA ASP A 156 3.84 13.99 9.43
C ASP A 156 5.07 13.10 9.65
N ILE A 157 5.02 11.84 9.23
CA ILE A 157 6.16 10.92 9.37
C ILE A 157 7.37 11.42 8.58
N VAL A 158 7.17 11.75 7.30
CA VAL A 158 8.27 12.20 6.43
C VAL A 158 8.94 13.44 6.99
N THR A 159 8.15 14.42 7.44
CA THR A 159 8.67 15.66 7.99
C THR A 159 9.44 15.42 9.29
N ARG A 160 8.89 14.64 10.22
CA ARG A 160 9.56 14.30 11.49
C ARG A 160 10.82 13.48 11.30
N SER A 161 10.88 12.67 10.24
CA SER A 161 12.05 11.87 9.87
C SER A 161 13.09 12.68 9.07
N GLY A 162 12.90 13.99 8.93
CA GLY A 162 13.83 14.88 8.24
C GLY A 162 13.81 14.74 6.70
N GLY A 163 12.77 14.14 6.13
CA GLY A 163 12.57 14.01 4.69
C GLY A 163 11.71 15.12 4.11
N GLN A 164 11.46 15.05 2.81
CA GLN A 164 10.64 16.00 2.06
C GLN A 164 9.44 15.27 1.43
N PRO A 165 8.20 15.50 1.93
CA PRO A 165 7.01 14.94 1.30
C PRO A 165 6.70 15.69 0.01
N VAL A 166 6.43 14.96 -1.06
CA VAL A 166 6.09 15.50 -2.37
C VAL A 166 4.84 14.83 -2.88
N MET A 167 3.78 15.61 -3.07
CA MET A 167 2.51 15.10 -3.58
C MET A 167 2.55 14.92 -5.09
N SER A 168 1.92 13.85 -5.57
CA SER A 168 1.71 13.55 -6.98
C SER A 168 0.26 13.15 -7.24
N LYS A 169 -0.21 13.35 -8.46
CA LYS A 169 -1.47 12.77 -8.90
C LYS A 169 -1.43 11.25 -8.79
N THR A 170 -2.57 10.63 -8.42
CA THR A 170 -2.74 9.18 -8.33
C THR A 170 -2.53 8.48 -9.68
N GLY A 171 -1.86 7.35 -9.65
CA GLY A 171 -1.64 6.48 -10.81
C GLY A 171 -0.16 6.30 -11.15
N HIS A 172 0.19 5.06 -11.47
CA HIS A 172 1.58 4.62 -11.61
C HIS A 172 2.43 5.47 -12.58
N ALA A 173 1.85 5.94 -13.69
CA ALA A 173 2.57 6.76 -14.65
C ALA A 173 3.00 8.11 -14.05
N PHE A 174 2.07 8.77 -13.33
CA PHE A 174 2.33 10.06 -12.70
C PHE A 174 3.31 9.95 -11.55
N ILE A 175 3.16 8.91 -10.71
CA ILE A 175 4.07 8.66 -9.57
C ILE A 175 5.49 8.39 -10.09
N LYS A 176 5.65 7.50 -11.08
CA LYS A 176 6.95 7.16 -11.68
C LYS A 176 7.63 8.37 -12.34
N GLU A 177 6.85 9.19 -13.04
CA GLU A 177 7.36 10.44 -13.63
C GLU A 177 7.81 11.42 -12.54
N ARG A 178 6.97 11.64 -11.52
CA ARG A 178 7.28 12.54 -10.42
C ARG A 178 8.50 12.08 -9.63
N MET A 179 8.63 10.78 -9.36
CA MET A 179 9.80 10.21 -8.71
C MET A 179 11.11 10.50 -9.47
N ARG A 180 11.10 10.37 -10.81
CA ARG A 180 12.27 10.68 -11.64
C ARG A 180 12.61 12.17 -11.63
N GLN A 181 11.60 13.03 -11.69
CA GLN A 181 11.79 14.49 -11.66
C GLN A 181 12.39 14.95 -10.33
N GLU A 182 11.99 14.34 -9.24
CA GLU A 182 12.39 14.72 -7.89
C GLU A 182 13.59 13.93 -7.36
N ASP A 183 14.04 12.89 -8.08
CA ASP A 183 14.96 11.86 -7.59
C ASP A 183 14.53 11.29 -6.23
N ALA A 184 13.22 11.01 -6.11
CA ALA A 184 12.65 10.52 -4.87
C ALA A 184 13.05 9.06 -4.62
N ILE A 185 13.45 8.74 -3.39
CA ILE A 185 13.94 7.41 -3.02
C ILE A 185 12.81 6.37 -2.99
N TYR A 186 11.63 6.79 -2.60
CA TYR A 186 10.45 5.95 -2.42
C TYR A 186 9.19 6.75 -2.78
N GLY A 187 8.19 6.05 -3.29
CA GLY A 187 6.85 6.57 -3.50
C GLY A 187 5.81 5.54 -3.08
N GLY A 188 4.67 5.99 -2.56
CA GLY A 188 3.62 5.09 -2.15
C GLY A 188 2.22 5.63 -2.43
N GLU A 189 1.32 4.72 -2.79
CA GLU A 189 -0.11 4.97 -2.91
C GLU A 189 -0.89 4.18 -1.86
N MET A 190 -1.97 4.74 -1.35
CA MET A 190 -2.84 4.01 -0.43
C MET A 190 -3.47 2.75 -1.04
N SER A 191 -3.45 2.62 -2.36
CA SER A 191 -3.87 1.43 -3.11
C SER A 191 -2.85 0.28 -3.11
N ALA A 192 -1.82 0.38 -2.25
CA ALA A 192 -0.75 -0.60 -2.08
C ALA A 192 0.22 -0.75 -3.27
N HIS A 193 0.31 0.26 -4.16
CA HIS A 193 1.45 0.39 -5.04
C HIS A 193 2.59 1.08 -4.28
N HIS A 194 3.77 0.49 -4.34
CA HIS A 194 4.99 0.99 -3.71
C HIS A 194 6.11 1.03 -4.75
N TYR A 195 6.69 2.21 -4.93
CA TYR A 195 7.66 2.53 -5.98
C TYR A 195 9.03 2.79 -5.37
N PHE A 196 10.08 2.27 -6.01
CA PHE A 196 11.42 2.33 -5.46
C PHE A 196 12.41 2.87 -6.49
N ARG A 197 13.18 3.91 -6.11
CA ARG A 197 14.21 4.48 -6.99
C ARG A 197 15.16 3.41 -7.52
N ASP A 198 15.64 2.57 -6.62
CA ASP A 198 16.62 1.54 -6.95
C ASP A 198 16.02 0.34 -7.70
N PHE A 199 14.70 0.32 -7.87
CA PHE A 199 13.96 -0.55 -8.79
C PHE A 199 13.51 0.20 -10.06
N ALA A 200 14.38 1.06 -10.59
CA ALA A 200 14.13 1.89 -11.78
C ALA A 200 12.88 2.80 -11.65
N TYR A 201 12.55 3.25 -10.43
CA TYR A 201 11.33 3.98 -10.08
C TYR A 201 10.03 3.21 -10.38
N CYS A 202 10.12 1.89 -10.49
CA CYS A 202 8.96 1.04 -10.71
C CYS A 202 8.34 0.55 -9.40
N ASP A 203 7.09 0.14 -9.50
CA ASP A 203 6.35 -0.51 -8.44
C ASP A 203 6.76 -1.98 -8.28
N SER A 204 6.64 -2.47 -7.06
CA SER A 204 6.85 -3.87 -6.74
C SER A 204 6.06 -4.24 -5.49
N GLY A 205 5.28 -5.31 -5.56
CA GLY A 205 4.65 -5.90 -4.38
C GLY A 205 5.60 -6.78 -3.58
N MET A 206 6.73 -7.23 -4.16
CA MET A 206 7.68 -8.10 -3.44
C MET A 206 8.55 -7.36 -2.42
N ILE A 207 8.88 -6.10 -2.64
CA ILE A 207 9.78 -5.34 -1.75
C ILE A 207 9.10 -4.92 -0.44
N PRO A 208 7.84 -4.45 -0.41
CA PRO A 208 7.23 -3.92 0.81
C PRO A 208 7.19 -4.90 1.97
N TRP A 209 6.73 -6.12 1.74
CA TRP A 209 6.61 -7.11 2.82
C TRP A 209 7.97 -7.59 3.34
N LEU A 210 9.00 -7.65 2.50
CA LEU A 210 10.37 -7.96 2.94
C LEU A 210 10.86 -6.92 3.94
N LEU A 211 10.71 -5.63 3.61
CA LEU A 211 11.08 -4.52 4.48
C LEU A 211 10.28 -4.52 5.79
N VAL A 212 8.96 -4.77 5.72
CA VAL A 212 8.13 -4.84 6.93
C VAL A 212 8.51 -6.05 7.79
N ALA A 213 8.75 -7.23 7.19
CA ALA A 213 9.20 -8.41 7.94
C ALA A 213 10.55 -8.17 8.65
N GLU A 214 11.50 -7.49 8.00
CA GLU A 214 12.74 -7.06 8.65
C GLU A 214 12.48 -6.11 9.82
N LEU A 215 11.59 -5.12 9.65
CA LEU A 215 11.21 -4.17 10.72
C LEU A 215 10.57 -4.88 11.92
N LEU A 216 9.76 -5.93 11.73
CA LEU A 216 9.20 -6.73 12.83
C LEU A 216 10.30 -7.33 13.70
N CYS A 217 11.39 -7.79 13.08
CA CYS A 217 12.55 -8.32 13.80
C CYS A 217 13.37 -7.20 14.47
N LEU A 218 13.73 -6.15 13.72
CA LEU A 218 14.57 -5.05 14.22
C LEU A 218 13.92 -4.32 15.41
N LYS A 219 12.62 -4.09 15.34
CA LYS A 219 11.86 -3.42 16.41
C LYS A 219 11.35 -4.39 17.48
N ASN A 220 11.51 -5.69 17.29
CA ASN A 220 10.96 -6.76 18.13
C ASN A 220 9.47 -6.50 18.49
N SER A 221 8.68 -6.20 17.47
CA SER A 221 7.30 -5.73 17.60
C SER A 221 6.38 -6.49 16.66
N SER A 222 5.07 -6.44 16.89
CA SER A 222 4.06 -6.90 15.92
C SER A 222 3.72 -5.80 14.91
N LEU A 223 3.17 -6.19 13.75
CA LEU A 223 2.73 -5.22 12.74
C LEU A 223 1.61 -4.33 13.29
N LYS A 224 0.67 -4.92 14.04
CA LYS A 224 -0.38 -4.15 14.74
C LYS A 224 0.23 -3.04 15.60
N SER A 225 1.23 -3.37 16.43
CA SER A 225 1.88 -2.39 17.30
C SER A 225 2.63 -1.31 16.51
N LEU A 226 3.24 -1.66 15.38
CA LEU A 226 3.98 -0.68 14.55
C LEU A 226 3.08 0.39 13.93
N VAL A 227 1.81 0.07 13.68
CA VAL A 227 0.88 1.02 13.04
C VAL A 227 -0.13 1.63 14.01
N ALA A 228 -0.28 1.10 15.23
CA ALA A 228 -1.31 1.49 16.19
C ALA A 228 -1.32 3.00 16.52
N ASP A 229 -0.14 3.55 16.82
CA ASP A 229 -0.01 4.99 17.14
C ASP A 229 -0.39 5.87 15.96
N ARG A 230 -0.11 5.40 14.74
CA ARG A 230 -0.41 6.13 13.51
C ARG A 230 -1.90 6.07 13.17
N GLN A 231 -2.53 4.91 13.38
CA GLN A 231 -3.97 4.73 13.22
C GLN A 231 -4.74 5.58 14.24
N ALA A 232 -4.24 5.68 15.48
CA ALA A 232 -4.82 6.55 16.49
C ALA A 232 -4.61 8.04 16.19
N ALA A 233 -3.43 8.44 15.68
CA ALA A 233 -3.12 9.83 15.37
C ALA A 233 -3.84 10.34 14.11
N PHE A 234 -4.06 9.48 13.12
CA PHE A 234 -4.70 9.82 11.84
C PHE A 234 -5.70 8.73 11.42
N PRO A 235 -6.86 8.65 12.12
CA PRO A 235 -7.92 7.74 11.70
C PRO A 235 -8.37 8.06 10.26
N ALA A 236 -8.57 7.01 9.46
CA ALA A 236 -8.93 7.13 8.05
C ALA A 236 -10.07 6.18 7.67
N SER A 237 -10.93 6.62 6.76
CA SER A 237 -12.08 5.85 6.27
C SER A 237 -11.72 4.70 5.32
N GLY A 238 -10.48 4.67 4.83
CA GLY A 238 -10.17 3.92 3.62
C GLY A 238 -10.83 4.53 2.37
N GLU A 239 -10.77 3.86 1.23
CA GLU A 239 -11.41 4.31 0.00
C GLU A 239 -12.86 3.80 -0.10
N ILE A 240 -13.81 4.71 -0.21
CA ILE A 240 -15.24 4.40 -0.31
C ILE A 240 -15.72 4.74 -1.73
N ASN A 241 -16.19 3.71 -2.44
CA ASN A 241 -16.71 3.85 -3.80
C ASN A 241 -18.22 4.07 -3.79
N ARG A 242 -18.72 5.03 -4.61
CA ARG A 242 -20.14 5.28 -4.83
C ARG A 242 -20.46 5.41 -6.33
N LYS A 243 -21.41 4.62 -6.80
CA LYS A 243 -21.99 4.78 -8.13
C LYS A 243 -22.99 5.95 -8.10
N LEU A 244 -22.84 6.89 -9.00
CA LEU A 244 -23.71 8.08 -9.11
C LEU A 244 -24.24 8.21 -10.53
N GLY A 245 -25.49 8.69 -10.64
CA GLY A 245 -26.09 9.03 -11.95
C GLY A 245 -25.45 10.26 -12.56
N ASN A 246 -25.10 11.26 -11.74
CA ASN A 246 -24.42 12.49 -12.16
C ASN A 246 -23.32 12.89 -11.16
N ALA A 247 -22.12 12.40 -11.40
CA ALA A 247 -20.96 12.65 -10.54
C ALA A 247 -20.60 14.17 -10.50
N ALA A 248 -20.72 14.88 -11.62
CA ALA A 248 -20.36 16.29 -11.68
C ALA A 248 -21.27 17.17 -10.80
N GLU A 249 -22.56 16.90 -10.81
CA GLU A 249 -23.53 17.61 -9.97
C GLU A 249 -23.31 17.31 -8.48
N ALA A 250 -23.06 16.03 -8.13
CA ALA A 250 -22.75 15.65 -6.76
C ALA A 250 -21.48 16.32 -6.24
N ILE A 251 -20.41 16.37 -7.03
CA ILE A 251 -19.17 17.08 -6.69
C ILE A 251 -19.45 18.58 -6.53
N ALA A 252 -20.25 19.20 -7.41
CA ALA A 252 -20.59 20.62 -7.29
C ALA A 252 -21.34 20.93 -5.99
N ARG A 253 -22.28 20.08 -5.55
CA ARG A 253 -22.95 20.21 -4.25
C ARG A 253 -21.96 20.14 -3.08
N ILE A 254 -21.05 19.17 -3.10
CA ILE A 254 -20.01 19.02 -2.07
C ILE A 254 -19.13 20.26 -2.02
N ARG A 255 -18.67 20.76 -3.17
CA ARG A 255 -17.87 21.99 -3.24
C ARG A 255 -18.60 23.18 -2.65
N ALA A 256 -19.85 23.42 -3.06
CA ALA A 256 -20.65 24.53 -2.57
C ALA A 256 -20.82 24.51 -1.03
N GLN A 257 -20.90 23.32 -0.43
CA GLN A 257 -21.06 23.17 1.01
C GLN A 257 -19.76 23.33 1.80
N TYR A 258 -18.64 22.77 1.28
CA TYR A 258 -17.41 22.61 2.06
C TYR A 258 -16.32 23.64 1.74
N GLU A 259 -16.24 24.17 0.51
CA GLU A 259 -15.22 25.15 0.13
C GLU A 259 -15.26 26.46 0.95
N PRO A 260 -16.43 27.04 1.30
CA PRO A 260 -16.47 28.34 1.97
C PRO A 260 -15.77 28.40 3.34
N ALA A 261 -15.68 27.25 4.03
CA ALA A 261 -15.07 27.17 5.35
C ALA A 261 -13.72 26.39 5.33
N ALA A 262 -13.21 26.07 4.16
CA ALA A 262 -11.98 25.32 4.00
C ALA A 262 -10.75 26.11 4.45
N ALA A 263 -9.84 25.46 5.17
CA ALA A 263 -8.53 26.02 5.47
C ALA A 263 -7.58 25.91 4.27
N HIS A 264 -7.71 24.82 3.50
CA HIS A 264 -6.94 24.58 2.29
C HIS A 264 -7.75 23.75 1.27
N ILE A 265 -7.54 24.03 0.00
CA ILE A 265 -8.14 23.30 -1.13
C ILE A 265 -7.03 22.92 -2.11
N ASP A 266 -6.99 21.63 -2.46
CA ASP A 266 -6.09 21.10 -3.48
C ASP A 266 -6.88 20.39 -4.57
N THR A 267 -6.44 20.51 -5.82
CA THR A 267 -7.11 19.95 -7.00
C THR A 267 -6.17 19.08 -7.85
N THR A 268 -5.11 18.57 -7.25
CA THR A 268 -4.12 17.70 -7.92
C THR A 268 -4.77 16.43 -8.48
N ASP A 269 -5.69 15.82 -7.72
CA ASP A 269 -6.48 14.67 -8.18
C ASP A 269 -7.89 14.71 -7.57
N GLY A 270 -8.87 15.14 -8.35
CA GLY A 270 -10.20 15.44 -7.86
C GLY A 270 -10.22 16.72 -7.03
N ILE A 271 -10.83 16.68 -5.86
CA ILE A 271 -10.81 17.77 -4.90
C ILE A 271 -10.47 17.27 -3.50
N SER A 272 -9.48 17.87 -2.88
CA SER A 272 -9.16 17.71 -1.46
C SER A 272 -9.52 18.98 -0.72
N ILE A 273 -10.30 18.86 0.34
CA ILE A 273 -10.69 19.99 1.21
C ILE A 273 -10.21 19.69 2.62
N GLU A 274 -9.46 20.63 3.19
CA GLU A 274 -8.87 20.51 4.53
C GLU A 274 -9.46 21.51 5.50
N TYR A 275 -9.68 21.05 6.73
CA TYR A 275 -10.00 21.80 7.93
C TYR A 275 -8.93 21.54 9.00
N PRO A 276 -8.88 22.26 10.10
CA PRO A 276 -7.86 22.01 11.14
C PRO A 276 -7.86 20.59 11.69
N GLU A 277 -9.03 19.97 11.87
CA GLU A 277 -9.19 18.68 12.55
C GLU A 277 -9.45 17.51 11.61
N TRP A 278 -9.87 17.75 10.37
CA TRP A 278 -10.21 16.71 9.41
C TRP A 278 -10.05 17.17 7.97
N ARG A 279 -9.96 16.24 7.04
CA ARG A 279 -9.94 16.51 5.60
C ARG A 279 -10.60 15.37 4.83
N PHE A 280 -10.95 15.64 3.59
CA PHE A 280 -11.36 14.60 2.65
C PHE A 280 -10.78 14.84 1.26
N ASN A 281 -10.69 13.76 0.48
CA ASN A 281 -10.50 13.79 -0.97
C ASN A 281 -11.70 13.12 -1.64
N LEU A 282 -12.23 13.76 -2.67
CA LEU A 282 -13.31 13.26 -3.51
C LEU A 282 -12.89 13.36 -4.97
N ARG A 283 -12.88 12.22 -5.67
CA ARG A 283 -12.48 12.15 -7.07
C ARG A 283 -13.38 11.24 -7.88
N THR A 284 -13.44 11.46 -9.19
CA THR A 284 -14.03 10.48 -10.11
C THR A 284 -13.03 9.38 -10.43
N SER A 285 -13.53 8.16 -10.66
CA SER A 285 -12.71 7.11 -11.25
C SER A 285 -12.49 7.40 -12.73
N ASN A 286 -11.29 7.09 -13.22
CA ASN A 286 -10.98 7.22 -14.66
C ASN A 286 -11.48 6.01 -15.47
N THR A 287 -11.77 4.89 -14.80
CA THR A 287 -12.08 3.60 -15.43
C THR A 287 -13.50 3.12 -15.17
N GLU A 288 -14.17 3.65 -14.15
CA GLU A 288 -15.48 3.20 -13.70
C GLU A 288 -16.41 4.40 -13.43
N PRO A 289 -17.74 4.26 -13.58
CA PRO A 289 -18.70 5.34 -13.30
C PRO A 289 -18.95 5.48 -11.79
N VAL A 290 -17.88 5.70 -11.02
CA VAL A 290 -17.93 5.87 -9.56
C VAL A 290 -17.18 7.12 -9.12
N VAL A 291 -17.60 7.69 -8.00
CA VAL A 291 -16.78 8.61 -7.21
C VAL A 291 -16.12 7.84 -6.06
N ARG A 292 -14.96 8.30 -5.66
CA ARG A 292 -14.14 7.72 -4.60
C ARG A 292 -13.92 8.76 -3.51
N LEU A 293 -14.34 8.43 -2.31
CA LEU A 293 -14.22 9.28 -1.13
C LEU A 293 -13.18 8.70 -0.18
N ASN A 294 -12.30 9.55 0.33
CA ASN A 294 -11.39 9.26 1.43
C ASN A 294 -11.50 10.38 2.46
N VAL A 295 -11.63 10.02 3.74
CA VAL A 295 -11.73 10.96 4.86
C VAL A 295 -10.69 10.59 5.91
N GLU A 296 -10.02 11.59 6.48
CA GLU A 296 -9.12 11.41 7.63
C GLU A 296 -9.30 12.54 8.64
N SER A 297 -8.95 12.27 9.89
CA SER A 297 -8.99 13.24 10.99
C SER A 297 -7.72 13.22 11.82
N ARG A 298 -7.56 14.21 12.71
CA ARG A 298 -6.49 14.25 13.71
C ARG A 298 -7.00 13.68 15.03
N ALA A 299 -6.58 12.46 15.37
CA ALA A 299 -6.84 11.75 16.63
C ALA A 299 -8.34 11.67 17.04
N ASP A 300 -9.27 11.77 16.08
CA ASP A 300 -10.70 11.75 16.33
C ASP A 300 -11.45 10.84 15.35
N THR A 301 -11.54 9.56 15.69
CA THR A 301 -12.27 8.56 14.89
C THR A 301 -13.76 8.87 14.79
N ALA A 302 -14.35 9.46 15.84
CA ALA A 302 -15.78 9.80 15.84
C ALA A 302 -16.08 10.92 14.83
N LEU A 303 -15.23 11.95 14.78
CA LEU A 303 -15.32 13.02 13.79
C LEU A 303 -15.13 12.47 12.36
N MET A 304 -14.12 11.63 12.16
CA MET A 304 -13.86 11.01 10.83
C MET A 304 -15.10 10.23 10.36
N ASN A 305 -15.68 9.40 11.20
CA ASN A 305 -16.89 8.64 10.87
C ASN A 305 -18.08 9.56 10.58
N ALA A 306 -18.35 10.55 11.43
CA ALA A 306 -19.45 11.48 11.26
C ALA A 306 -19.33 12.26 9.94
N LYS A 307 -18.13 12.74 9.60
CA LYS A 307 -17.89 13.46 8.33
C LYS A 307 -17.97 12.55 7.12
N THR A 308 -17.55 11.30 7.25
CA THR A 308 -17.73 10.29 6.20
C THR A 308 -19.22 10.08 5.90
N GLU A 309 -20.04 9.86 6.92
CA GLU A 309 -21.50 9.67 6.77
C GLU A 309 -22.18 10.92 6.19
N GLU A 310 -21.81 12.11 6.67
CA GLU A 310 -22.33 13.39 6.19
C GLU A 310 -22.09 13.58 4.69
N ILE A 311 -20.84 13.34 4.24
CA ILE A 311 -20.50 13.46 2.82
C ILE A 311 -21.21 12.38 1.98
N LEU A 312 -21.26 11.14 2.46
CA LEU A 312 -21.96 10.06 1.77
C LEU A 312 -23.46 10.31 1.63
N ALA A 313 -24.08 11.00 2.58
CA ALA A 313 -25.48 11.41 2.49
C ALA A 313 -25.74 12.45 1.37
N LEU A 314 -24.75 13.27 1.02
CA LEU A 314 -24.80 14.22 -0.07
C LEU A 314 -24.46 13.59 -1.44
N LEU A 315 -23.82 12.45 -1.45
CA LEU A 315 -23.49 11.67 -2.63
C LEU A 315 -24.63 10.66 -2.96
N LYS A 316 -25.83 11.19 -3.17
CA LYS A 316 -27.03 10.42 -3.52
C LYS A 316 -27.50 10.72 -4.93
#